data_325b881e8801cd43a24d2a385f41592e
#
_entry.id   325b881e8801cd43a24d2a385f41592e
#
_cell.length_a   1.000
_cell.length_b   1.000
_cell.length_c   1.000
_cell.angle_alpha   90.00
_cell.angle_beta   90.00
_cell.angle_gamma   90.00
#
_symmetry.space_group_name_H-M   'P 1'
#
loop_
_entity.id
_entity.type
_entity.pdbx_description
1 polymer ?
#
loop_
_entity_poly.entity_id
_entity_poly.type
_entity_poly.pdbx_seq_one_letter_code
_entity_poly.pdbx_strand_id
1 'polypeptide(L)'
;MRFVVPFVLAFAAAVATSAASDDSAALAIAGPQSPATLSAFGFFDGGAARPSSRLIPYELRTPLFSDYAAKQRFIYVPEGTQIGVDADGKLIFPVGSALIKSFGYPAKSGGLNVIETRVLLHQAQGWVA
;
A
#
# COMPACT_ATOMS: atom_id res chain seq x y z
N MET A 1 -22.46 37.61 55.37
CA MET A 1 -21.35 36.65 55.25
C MET A 1 -21.58 35.81 54.01
N ARG A 2 -20.91 36.17 52.89
CA ARG A 2 -21.11 35.50 51.58
C ARG A 2 -19.90 34.57 51.36
N PHE A 3 -20.14 33.26 51.32
CA PHE A 3 -19.12 32.28 50.98
C PHE A 3 -18.99 32.19 49.45
N VAL A 4 -17.81 32.53 48.92
CA VAL A 4 -17.43 32.33 47.54
C VAL A 4 -16.71 30.98 47.46
N VAL A 5 -17.31 30.00 46.76
CA VAL A 5 -16.69 28.72 46.48
C VAL A 5 -15.93 28.85 45.17
N PRO A 6 -14.61 28.58 45.10
CA PRO A 6 -13.88 28.59 43.83
C PRO A 6 -14.16 27.29 43.07
N PHE A 7 -14.68 27.46 41.88
CA PHE A 7 -14.86 26.36 40.89
C PHE A 7 -13.51 26.07 40.25
N VAL A 8 -12.89 24.95 40.61
CA VAL A 8 -11.66 24.47 39.97
C VAL A 8 -12.05 23.69 38.73
N LEU A 9 -11.80 24.29 37.57
CA LEU A 9 -11.97 23.61 36.26
C LEU A 9 -10.75 22.70 36.02
N ALA A 10 -10.93 21.40 36.20
CA ALA A 10 -9.90 20.41 35.82
C ALA A 10 -9.94 20.18 34.30
N PHE A 11 -8.93 20.66 33.62
CA PHE A 11 -8.70 20.37 32.19
C PHE A 11 -8.07 18.98 32.10
N ALA A 12 -8.87 17.97 31.73
CA ALA A 12 -8.34 16.66 31.37
C ALA A 12 -7.80 16.73 29.93
N ALA A 13 -6.48 16.78 29.78
CA ALA A 13 -5.82 16.61 28.49
C ALA A 13 -5.95 15.16 28.09
N ALA A 14 -6.82 14.86 27.12
CA ALA A 14 -6.85 13.58 26.45
C ALA A 14 -5.60 13.44 25.57
N VAL A 15 -4.63 12.66 26.03
CA VAL A 15 -3.51 12.20 25.22
C VAL A 15 -4.08 11.18 24.23
N ALA A 16 -4.29 11.60 22.99
CA ALA A 16 -4.59 10.69 21.89
C ALA A 16 -3.32 9.86 21.64
N THR A 17 -3.29 8.65 22.16
CA THR A 17 -2.31 7.63 21.78
C THR A 17 -2.67 7.23 20.35
N SER A 18 -1.94 7.76 19.37
CA SER A 18 -1.93 7.24 18.01
C SER A 18 -1.40 5.80 18.10
N ALA A 19 -2.29 4.83 18.03
CA ALA A 19 -1.88 3.45 17.80
C ALA A 19 -1.13 3.44 16.47
N ALA A 20 0.17 3.15 16.49
CA ALA A 20 0.92 2.84 15.30
C ALA A 20 0.25 1.62 14.68
N SER A 21 -0.43 1.80 13.55
CA SER A 21 -0.96 0.68 12.78
C SER A 21 0.21 -0.21 12.40
N ASP A 22 0.14 -1.47 12.85
CA ASP A 22 1.15 -2.48 12.55
C ASP A 22 1.00 -2.86 11.05
N ASP A 23 1.64 -2.08 10.17
CA ASP A 23 1.62 -2.34 8.74
C ASP A 23 2.57 -3.50 8.41
N SER A 24 2.10 -4.70 8.66
CA SER A 24 2.84 -5.94 8.45
C SER A 24 3.34 -6.09 7.00
N ALA A 25 2.65 -5.51 6.02
CA ALA A 25 3.08 -5.50 4.63
C ALA A 25 4.32 -4.62 4.44
N ALA A 26 4.34 -3.40 5.01
CA ALA A 26 5.50 -2.52 4.94
C ALA A 26 6.73 -3.14 5.60
N LEU A 27 6.55 -3.79 6.75
CA LEU A 27 7.64 -4.51 7.44
C LEU A 27 8.16 -5.69 6.62
N ALA A 28 7.26 -6.45 5.99
CA ALA A 28 7.63 -7.58 5.11
C ALA A 28 8.40 -7.10 3.87
N ILE A 29 8.03 -5.94 3.30
CA ILE A 29 8.70 -5.36 2.13
C ILE A 29 10.07 -4.79 2.50
N ALA A 30 10.16 -4.02 3.60
CA ALA A 30 11.39 -3.38 4.04
C ALA A 30 12.43 -4.38 4.60
N GLY A 31 12.01 -5.58 4.94
CA GLY A 31 12.85 -6.62 5.51
C GLY A 31 13.94 -7.13 4.55
N PRO A 32 14.97 -7.81 5.11
CA PRO A 32 16.10 -8.31 4.31
C PRO A 32 15.74 -9.48 3.40
N GLN A 33 14.61 -10.13 3.63
CA GLN A 33 14.12 -11.27 2.86
C GLN A 33 12.68 -11.02 2.44
N SER A 34 12.43 -11.16 1.14
CA SER A 34 11.06 -11.07 0.61
C SER A 34 10.24 -12.28 1.05
N PRO A 35 8.96 -12.11 1.37
CA PRO A 35 8.06 -13.22 1.63
C PRO A 35 8.03 -14.25 0.49
N ALA A 36 7.97 -15.52 0.83
CA ALA A 36 7.97 -16.60 -0.16
C ALA A 36 6.69 -16.71 -0.98
N THR A 37 5.60 -16.08 -0.55
CA THR A 37 4.30 -16.15 -1.21
C THR A 37 3.68 -14.77 -1.36
N LEU A 38 2.93 -14.56 -2.46
CA LEU A 38 2.21 -13.32 -2.72
C LEU A 38 1.17 -13.01 -1.61
N SER A 39 0.55 -14.03 -1.04
CA SER A 39 -0.45 -13.89 0.04
C SER A 39 0.14 -13.29 1.32
N ALA A 40 1.42 -13.50 1.59
CA ALA A 40 2.07 -12.98 2.78
C ALA A 40 2.22 -11.45 2.79
N PHE A 41 2.09 -10.78 1.63
CA PHE A 41 2.06 -9.32 1.56
C PHE A 41 0.69 -8.71 1.90
N GLY A 42 -0.39 -9.50 1.90
CA GLY A 42 -1.75 -8.99 2.10
C GLY A 42 -2.22 -8.02 1.02
N PHE A 43 -1.69 -8.14 -0.21
CA PHE A 43 -2.09 -7.29 -1.33
C PHE A 43 -3.41 -7.70 -1.98
N PHE A 44 -3.87 -8.92 -1.73
CA PHE A 44 -5.05 -9.49 -2.36
C PHE A 44 -5.92 -10.22 -1.35
N ASP A 45 -7.23 -10.09 -1.50
CA ASP A 45 -8.25 -10.68 -0.64
C ASP A 45 -8.80 -11.99 -1.24
N GLY A 46 -8.15 -13.11 -0.97
CA GLY A 46 -8.62 -14.44 -1.38
C GLY A 46 -8.37 -14.76 -2.86
N GLY A 47 -7.37 -14.13 -3.48
CA GLY A 47 -6.91 -14.45 -4.84
C GLY A 47 -6.40 -13.23 -5.61
N ALA A 48 -5.45 -13.45 -6.52
CA ALA A 48 -4.73 -12.39 -7.24
C ALA A 48 -5.62 -11.49 -8.13
N ALA A 49 -6.87 -11.84 -8.36
CA ALA A 49 -7.84 -11.01 -9.09
C ALA A 49 -8.63 -10.03 -8.17
N ARG A 50 -8.45 -10.10 -6.86
CA ARG A 50 -9.19 -9.28 -5.88
C ARG A 50 -8.20 -8.41 -5.09
N PRO A 51 -7.87 -7.20 -5.58
CA PRO A 51 -6.96 -6.30 -4.89
C PRO A 51 -7.56 -5.86 -3.54
N SER A 52 -6.72 -5.80 -2.52
CA SER A 52 -7.04 -5.22 -1.23
C SER A 52 -7.35 -3.72 -1.36
N SER A 53 -8.20 -3.20 -0.49
CA SER A 53 -8.53 -1.77 -0.43
C SER A 53 -7.32 -0.85 -0.11
N ARG A 54 -6.21 -1.43 0.36
CA ARG A 54 -4.95 -0.71 0.60
C ARG A 54 -4.15 -0.42 -0.67
N LEU A 55 -4.51 -1.05 -1.80
CA LEU A 55 -3.85 -0.87 -3.07
C LEU A 55 -4.47 0.30 -3.86
N ILE A 56 -3.62 1.17 -4.37
CA ILE A 56 -3.99 2.31 -5.21
C ILE A 56 -3.87 1.88 -6.67
N PRO A 57 -4.97 1.76 -7.42
CA PRO A 57 -4.89 1.41 -8.84
C PRO A 57 -4.33 2.57 -9.66
N TYR A 58 -3.54 2.25 -10.70
CA TYR A 58 -3.08 3.25 -11.66
C TYR A 58 -2.99 2.70 -13.08
N GLU A 59 -2.98 3.59 -14.06
CA GLU A 59 -2.84 3.26 -15.47
C GLU A 59 -1.70 4.07 -16.11
N LEU A 60 -1.15 3.52 -17.19
CA LEU A 60 -0.16 4.21 -18.01
C LEU A 60 -0.87 4.94 -19.16
N ARG A 61 -0.41 6.15 -19.48
CA ARG A 61 -0.91 6.89 -20.66
C ARG A 61 -0.62 6.15 -21.97
N THR A 62 0.50 5.44 -22.02
CA THR A 62 0.91 4.64 -23.17
C THR A 62 1.22 3.21 -22.72
N PRO A 63 0.23 2.32 -22.71
CA PRO A 63 0.44 0.93 -22.31
C PRO A 63 1.21 0.18 -23.38
N LEU A 64 2.17 -0.66 -22.96
CA LEU A 64 2.86 -1.58 -23.84
C LEU A 64 1.96 -2.78 -24.18
N PHE A 65 2.03 -3.25 -25.44
CA PHE A 65 1.39 -4.47 -25.87
C PHE A 65 1.99 -5.70 -25.17
N SER A 66 1.18 -6.67 -24.83
CA SER A 66 1.58 -7.96 -24.22
C SER A 66 0.56 -9.02 -24.58
N ASP A 67 0.60 -9.48 -25.82
CA ASP A 67 -0.20 -10.60 -26.34
C ASP A 67 -1.68 -10.57 -25.91
N TYR A 68 -2.31 -9.39 -26.02
CA TYR A 68 -3.70 -9.13 -25.62
C TYR A 68 -4.02 -9.37 -24.15
N ALA A 69 -3.03 -9.64 -23.29
CA ALA A 69 -3.26 -9.75 -21.86
C ALA A 69 -3.70 -8.41 -21.26
N ALA A 70 -4.79 -8.43 -20.52
CA ALA A 70 -5.19 -7.33 -19.68
C ALA A 70 -4.17 -7.15 -18.55
N LYS A 71 -3.97 -5.90 -18.11
CA LYS A 71 -2.99 -5.57 -17.09
C LYS A 71 -3.68 -4.74 -16.01
N GLN A 72 -3.58 -5.20 -14.78
CA GLN A 72 -3.91 -4.42 -13.60
C GLN A 72 -2.62 -3.95 -12.94
N ARG A 73 -2.62 -2.70 -12.47
CA ARG A 73 -1.44 -2.11 -11.81
C ARG A 73 -1.86 -1.43 -10.55
N PHE A 74 -1.06 -1.63 -9.52
CA PHE A 74 -1.33 -1.07 -8.20
C PHE A 74 -0.05 -0.56 -7.57
N ILE A 75 -0.23 0.45 -6.72
CA ILE A 75 0.78 0.97 -5.82
C ILE A 75 0.35 0.61 -4.41
N TYR A 76 1.29 0.13 -3.61
CA TYR A 76 1.17 0.05 -2.17
C TYR A 76 2.11 1.08 -1.54
N VAL A 77 1.62 1.85 -0.59
CA VAL A 77 2.37 2.82 0.21
C VAL A 77 2.14 2.51 1.68
N PRO A 78 3.21 2.46 2.50
CA PRO A 78 3.06 2.25 3.94
C PRO A 78 2.13 3.27 4.58
N GLU A 79 1.31 2.82 5.51
CA GLU A 79 0.38 3.68 6.22
C GLU A 79 1.10 4.84 6.94
N GLY A 80 0.50 6.02 6.91
CA GLY A 80 1.10 7.23 7.50
C GLY A 80 2.25 7.85 6.71
N THR A 81 2.59 7.29 5.52
CA THR A 81 3.62 7.85 4.63
C THR A 81 3.01 8.43 3.36
N GLN A 82 3.81 9.15 2.57
CA GLN A 82 3.37 9.80 1.34
C GLN A 82 4.39 9.61 0.22
N ILE A 83 3.92 9.56 -1.02
CA ILE A 83 4.76 9.64 -2.20
C ILE A 83 5.14 11.11 -2.40
N GLY A 84 6.43 11.39 -2.47
CA GLY A 84 6.97 12.71 -2.83
C GLY A 84 7.12 12.86 -4.34
N VAL A 85 7.46 14.09 -4.75
CA VAL A 85 7.85 14.42 -6.14
C VAL A 85 9.14 15.20 -6.07
N ASP A 86 10.15 14.81 -6.85
CA ASP A 86 11.41 15.54 -6.94
C ASP A 86 11.33 16.75 -7.89
N ALA A 87 12.44 17.47 -8.01
CA ALA A 87 12.52 18.66 -8.87
C ALA A 87 12.32 18.35 -10.36
N ASP A 88 12.58 17.12 -10.78
CA ASP A 88 12.40 16.63 -12.16
C ASP A 88 11.01 16.07 -12.41
N GLY A 89 10.12 16.10 -11.43
CA GLY A 89 8.76 15.54 -11.49
C GLY A 89 8.70 14.03 -11.33
N LYS A 90 9.76 13.38 -10.85
CA LYS A 90 9.76 11.93 -10.58
C LYS A 90 9.16 11.64 -9.22
N LEU A 91 8.44 10.53 -9.13
CA LEU A 91 7.85 10.06 -7.88
C LEU A 91 8.92 9.47 -6.95
N ILE A 92 8.94 9.93 -5.71
CA ILE A 92 9.78 9.41 -4.63
C ILE A 92 8.90 8.58 -3.71
N PHE A 93 9.11 7.29 -3.73
CA PHE A 93 8.37 6.35 -2.89
C PHE A 93 9.09 6.14 -1.55
N PRO A 94 8.38 6.06 -0.42
CA PRO A 94 8.98 5.66 0.85
C PRO A 94 9.44 4.20 0.81
N VAL A 95 10.45 3.86 1.61
CA VAL A 95 10.86 2.45 1.85
C VAL A 95 9.67 1.69 2.42
N GLY A 96 9.46 0.44 1.98
CA GLY A 96 8.29 -0.34 2.31
C GLY A 96 7.15 -0.23 1.27
N SER A 97 7.31 0.61 0.23
CA SER A 97 6.37 0.67 -0.88
C SER A 97 6.53 -0.50 -1.85
N ALA A 98 5.48 -0.79 -2.60
CA ALA A 98 5.53 -1.78 -3.69
C ALA A 98 4.79 -1.29 -4.94
N LEU A 99 5.28 -1.73 -6.11
CA LEU A 99 4.56 -1.65 -7.38
C LEU A 99 4.15 -3.06 -7.79
N ILE A 100 2.86 -3.25 -8.03
CA ILE A 100 2.29 -4.56 -8.35
C ILE A 100 1.70 -4.49 -9.76
N LYS A 101 1.97 -5.52 -10.57
CA LYS A 101 1.44 -5.64 -11.91
C LYS A 101 0.96 -7.06 -12.16
N SER A 102 -0.34 -7.21 -12.37
CA SER A 102 -0.96 -8.49 -12.73
C SER A 102 -1.30 -8.53 -14.20
N PHE A 103 -1.07 -9.69 -14.83
CA PHE A 103 -1.44 -10.00 -16.20
C PHE A 103 -2.50 -11.09 -16.18
N GLY A 104 -3.47 -11.00 -17.09
CA GLY A 104 -4.50 -12.02 -17.19
C GLY A 104 -5.36 -11.85 -18.43
N TYR A 105 -6.28 -12.77 -18.62
CA TYR A 105 -7.25 -12.73 -19.70
C TYR A 105 -8.67 -12.69 -19.13
N PRO A 106 -9.65 -12.14 -19.87
CA PRO A 106 -11.04 -12.15 -19.42
C PRO A 106 -11.51 -13.57 -19.10
N ALA A 107 -12.07 -13.75 -17.90
CA ALA A 107 -12.64 -15.03 -17.50
C ALA A 107 -14.07 -15.18 -18.02
N LYS A 108 -14.50 -16.41 -18.37
CA LYS A 108 -15.86 -16.70 -18.81
C LYS A 108 -16.91 -16.37 -17.75
N SER A 109 -16.54 -16.45 -16.48
CA SER A 109 -17.37 -16.10 -15.32
C SER A 109 -17.42 -14.61 -15.01
N GLY A 110 -16.76 -13.77 -15.83
CA GLY A 110 -16.53 -12.36 -15.54
C GLY A 110 -15.24 -12.13 -14.74
N GLY A 111 -14.70 -10.90 -14.82
CA GLY A 111 -13.43 -10.54 -14.19
C GLY A 111 -12.19 -11.01 -14.97
N LEU A 112 -11.07 -11.15 -14.26
CA LEU A 112 -9.77 -11.45 -14.84
C LEU A 112 -9.25 -12.80 -14.33
N ASN A 113 -8.90 -13.70 -15.26
CA ASN A 113 -8.10 -14.88 -14.95
C ASN A 113 -6.63 -14.47 -14.94
N VAL A 114 -6.09 -14.20 -13.75
CA VAL A 114 -4.71 -13.76 -13.56
C VAL A 114 -3.77 -14.94 -13.78
N ILE A 115 -2.78 -14.76 -14.67
CA ILE A 115 -1.77 -15.76 -15.01
C ILE A 115 -0.40 -15.44 -14.41
N GLU A 116 -0.13 -14.16 -14.12
CA GLU A 116 1.14 -13.71 -13.56
C GLU A 116 0.92 -12.44 -12.73
N THR A 117 1.60 -12.35 -11.58
CA THR A 117 1.72 -11.11 -10.82
C THR A 117 3.20 -10.85 -10.53
N ARG A 118 3.68 -9.69 -10.95
CA ARG A 118 5.02 -9.19 -10.65
C ARG A 118 4.94 -8.15 -9.56
N VAL A 119 5.87 -8.21 -8.62
CA VAL A 119 5.97 -7.27 -7.53
C VAL A 119 7.36 -6.66 -7.51
N LEU A 120 7.42 -5.34 -7.46
CA LEU A 120 8.65 -4.58 -7.29
C LEU A 120 8.60 -3.94 -5.89
N LEU A 121 9.57 -4.26 -5.03
CA LEU A 121 9.60 -3.88 -3.63
C LEU A 121 10.64 -2.78 -3.40
N HIS A 122 10.27 -1.72 -2.70
CA HIS A 122 11.20 -0.66 -2.31
C HIS A 122 11.80 -0.95 -0.94
N GLN A 123 13.00 -1.54 -0.93
CA GLN A 123 13.79 -1.84 0.26
C GLN A 123 14.79 -0.72 0.56
N ALA A 124 15.47 -0.79 1.71
CA ALA A 124 16.44 0.23 2.11
C ALA A 124 17.61 0.40 1.11
N GLN A 125 18.00 -0.68 0.42
CA GLN A 125 19.04 -0.68 -0.61
C GLN A 125 18.55 -0.32 -2.01
N GLY A 126 17.25 -0.05 -2.18
CA GLY A 126 16.62 0.28 -3.46
C GLY A 126 15.52 -0.69 -3.88
N TRP A 127 15.14 -0.64 -5.16
CA TRP A 127 14.09 -1.48 -5.72
C TRP A 127 14.59 -2.88 -6.06
N VAL A 128 13.84 -3.89 -5.62
CA VAL A 128 14.08 -5.32 -5.92
C VAL A 128 12.81 -5.99 -6.45
N ALA A 129 12.97 -6.99 -7.35
CA ALA A 129 11.89 -7.74 -7.99
C ALA A 129 11.91 -9.21 -7.53
#